data_dd1706807dd82eba57d629e3f87e1bcb
#
_entry.id   dd1706807dd82eba57d629e3f87e1bcb
#
_cell.length_a   1.000
_cell.length_b   1.000
_cell.length_c   1.000
_cell.angle_alpha   90.00
_cell.angle_beta   90.00
_cell.angle_gamma   90.00
#
_symmetry.space_group_name_H-M   'P 1'
#
loop_
_entity.id
_entity.type
_entity.pdbx_description
1 polymer ?
#
loop_
_entity_poly.entity_id
_entity_poly.type
_entity_poly.pdbx_seq_one_letter_code
_entity_poly.pdbx_strand_id
1 'polypeptide(L)'
;MNNNANLKMTQEQQVIETMRRQGGYATLRRLNEVMDFSTWKTKTPEASVRRIVQNSNAIFRIQPGLWALEESRDIILRKFKIQEEDVRSVELFSHAYYQGLLLEIGHYRNLSTYVPPQDRHHLFLDKELRELSDYEIIPQFTFDTLLRKARTVDVIWFNERKMPTHFYEVEHTTDIKNSLSKFYELQDFYSSFYIVANECRENEFNDKINASIFSPIKSRVKFITY
;
A
#
# COMPACT_ATOMS: atom_id res chain seq x y z
N MET A 1 50.58 -8.63 17.84
CA MET A 1 50.05 -7.27 17.55
C MET A 1 48.86 -7.42 16.67
N ASN A 2 47.65 -7.54 17.28
CA ASN A 2 46.41 -7.65 16.53
C ASN A 2 45.89 -6.25 16.24
N ASN A 3 46.09 -5.76 15.03
CA ASN A 3 45.43 -4.56 14.52
C ASN A 3 43.97 -4.93 14.13
N ASN A 4 43.06 -4.99 15.10
CA ASN A 4 41.64 -4.86 14.82
C ASN A 4 41.38 -3.37 14.55
N ALA A 5 41.62 -2.94 13.32
CA ALA A 5 41.10 -1.69 12.83
C ALA A 5 39.57 -1.82 12.83
N ASN A 6 38.91 -1.15 13.77
CA ASN A 6 37.48 -0.97 13.82
C ASN A 6 37.05 -0.23 12.54
N LEU A 7 36.85 -0.97 11.45
CA LEU A 7 36.40 -0.44 10.16
C LEU A 7 34.99 0.15 10.38
N LYS A 8 34.94 1.47 10.47
CA LYS A 8 33.68 2.20 10.62
C LYS A 8 32.80 1.91 9.39
N MET A 9 31.68 1.24 9.60
CA MET A 9 30.73 0.90 8.54
C MET A 9 30.31 2.15 7.77
N THR A 10 30.26 2.06 6.44
CA THR A 10 29.70 3.11 5.60
C THR A 10 28.19 3.25 5.83
N GLN A 11 27.59 4.35 5.41
CA GLN A 11 26.15 4.55 5.51
C GLN A 11 25.37 3.43 4.77
N GLU A 12 25.85 3.04 3.59
CA GLU A 12 25.27 1.94 2.81
C GLU A 12 25.36 0.60 3.55
N GLN A 13 26.51 0.28 4.13
CA GLN A 13 26.67 -0.94 4.93
C GLN A 13 25.76 -0.95 6.15
N GLN A 14 25.53 0.20 6.79
CA GLN A 14 24.58 0.32 7.90
C GLN A 14 23.13 0.06 7.46
N VAL A 15 22.73 0.58 6.29
CA VAL A 15 21.40 0.30 5.71
C VAL A 15 21.27 -1.18 5.42
N ILE A 16 22.23 -1.80 4.73
CA ILE A 16 22.20 -3.24 4.38
C ILE A 16 22.12 -4.10 5.64
N GLU A 17 22.94 -3.81 6.65
CA GLU A 17 22.93 -4.57 7.91
C GLU A 17 21.62 -4.40 8.67
N THR A 18 21.03 -3.20 8.63
CA THR A 18 19.69 -2.97 9.22
C THR A 18 18.63 -3.79 8.49
N MET A 19 18.67 -3.81 7.15
CA MET A 19 17.75 -4.63 6.35
C MET A 19 17.93 -6.14 6.66
N ARG A 20 19.16 -6.63 6.83
CA ARG A 20 19.41 -8.02 7.25
C ARG A 20 18.71 -8.36 8.55
N ARG A 21 18.84 -7.50 9.55
CA ARG A 21 18.18 -7.68 10.87
C ARG A 21 16.66 -7.62 10.78
N GLN A 22 16.11 -6.97 9.76
CA GLN A 22 14.68 -6.92 9.49
C GLN A 22 14.18 -8.09 8.60
N GLY A 23 15.02 -9.10 8.34
CA GLY A 23 14.64 -10.26 7.52
C GLY A 23 14.90 -10.08 6.02
N GLY A 24 15.78 -9.14 5.63
CA GLY A 24 16.24 -8.93 4.25
C GLY A 24 15.39 -7.96 3.43
N TYR A 25 14.32 -7.39 3.98
CA TYR A 25 13.49 -6.35 3.33
C TYR A 25 12.98 -5.34 4.34
N ALA A 26 12.65 -4.15 3.87
CA ALA A 26 12.06 -3.11 4.70
C ALA A 26 11.35 -2.04 3.86
N THR A 27 10.38 -1.36 4.46
CA THR A 27 9.88 -0.09 3.95
C THR A 27 10.83 1.05 4.32
N LEU A 28 10.81 2.14 3.55
CA LEU A 28 11.57 3.35 3.91
C LEU A 28 11.20 3.86 5.31
N ARG A 29 9.91 3.84 5.64
CA ARG A 29 9.42 4.21 6.98
C ARG A 29 10.10 3.35 8.04
N ARG A 30 10.07 2.02 7.88
CA ARG A 30 10.67 1.10 8.86
C ARG A 30 12.17 1.31 9.02
N LEU A 31 12.89 1.54 7.92
CA LEU A 31 14.31 1.87 8.00
C LEU A 31 14.55 3.13 8.81
N ASN A 32 13.80 4.20 8.55
CA ASN A 32 13.93 5.46 9.28
C ASN A 32 13.59 5.34 10.77
N GLU A 33 12.66 4.45 11.14
CA GLU A 33 12.29 4.19 12.55
C GLU A 33 13.35 3.40 13.32
N VAL A 34 14.05 2.46 12.69
CA VAL A 34 14.93 1.52 13.40
C VAL A 34 16.42 1.82 13.27
N MET A 35 16.81 2.69 12.34
CA MET A 35 18.21 3.04 12.13
C MET A 35 18.71 4.04 13.17
N ASP A 36 19.95 3.80 13.64
CA ASP A 36 20.68 4.78 14.44
C ASP A 36 21.44 5.75 13.53
N PHE A 37 21.02 7.00 13.53
CA PHE A 37 21.62 8.07 12.75
C PHE A 37 22.69 8.89 13.53
N SER A 38 23.00 8.54 14.78
CA SER A 38 23.90 9.31 15.66
C SER A 38 25.29 9.52 15.05
N THR A 39 25.76 8.58 14.21
CA THR A 39 27.06 8.64 13.55
C THR A 39 27.05 9.33 12.19
N TRP A 40 25.88 9.72 11.70
CA TRP A 40 25.72 10.30 10.37
C TRP A 40 25.94 11.83 10.41
N LYS A 41 26.80 12.32 9.52
CA LYS A 41 27.12 13.76 9.44
C LYS A 41 26.14 14.58 8.60
N THR A 42 25.10 13.95 8.07
CA THR A 42 24.09 14.60 7.21
C THR A 42 23.00 15.25 8.04
N LYS A 43 22.46 16.37 7.55
CA LYS A 43 21.31 17.05 8.17
C LYS A 43 19.96 16.37 7.84
N THR A 44 19.93 15.50 6.83
CA THR A 44 18.73 14.81 6.34
C THR A 44 19.04 13.31 6.16
N PRO A 45 19.16 12.56 7.27
CA PRO A 45 19.52 11.15 7.22
C PRO A 45 18.50 10.31 6.43
N GLU A 46 17.21 10.60 6.54
CA GLU A 46 16.15 9.89 5.82
C GLU A 46 16.28 10.04 4.29
N ALA A 47 16.66 11.23 3.81
CA ALA A 47 16.91 11.46 2.40
C ALA A 47 18.14 10.66 1.91
N SER A 48 19.14 10.49 2.79
CA SER A 48 20.33 9.67 2.50
C SER A 48 19.97 8.18 2.45
N VAL A 49 19.14 7.67 3.36
CA VAL A 49 18.60 6.30 3.30
C VAL A 49 17.86 6.08 1.98
N ARG A 50 16.95 7.00 1.63
CA ARG A 50 16.20 6.92 0.36
C ARG A 50 17.13 6.83 -0.84
N ARG A 51 18.16 7.68 -0.90
CA ARG A 51 19.14 7.65 -1.98
C ARG A 51 19.92 6.33 -2.01
N ILE A 52 20.31 5.78 -0.86
CA ILE A 52 21.04 4.52 -0.77
C ILE A 52 20.20 3.37 -1.31
N VAL A 53 18.95 3.19 -0.86
CA VAL A 53 18.10 2.09 -1.33
C VAL A 53 17.74 2.20 -2.82
N GLN A 54 17.77 3.41 -3.38
CA GLN A 54 17.51 3.64 -4.81
C GLN A 54 18.72 3.37 -5.71
N ASN A 55 19.94 3.50 -5.19
CA ASN A 55 21.15 3.46 -6.02
C ASN A 55 22.11 2.30 -5.69
N SER A 56 21.89 1.57 -4.60
CA SER A 56 22.73 0.43 -4.22
C SER A 56 22.44 -0.78 -5.10
N ASN A 57 23.49 -1.38 -5.66
CA ASN A 57 23.38 -2.65 -6.40
C ASN A 57 23.07 -3.86 -5.48
N ALA A 58 23.21 -3.71 -4.16
CA ALA A 58 22.88 -4.75 -3.18
C ALA A 58 21.40 -4.74 -2.77
N ILE A 59 20.61 -3.81 -3.30
CA ILE A 59 19.22 -3.60 -2.91
C ILE A 59 18.37 -3.49 -4.18
N PHE A 60 17.26 -4.23 -4.21
CA PHE A 60 16.28 -4.09 -5.29
C PHE A 60 14.93 -3.62 -4.76
N ARG A 61 14.14 -3.06 -5.64
CA ARG A 61 12.81 -2.55 -5.31
C ARG A 61 11.76 -3.63 -5.63
N ILE A 62 10.97 -3.99 -4.62
CA ILE A 62 9.81 -4.89 -4.81
C ILE A 62 8.61 -4.07 -5.29
N GLN A 63 8.28 -3.01 -4.55
CA GLN A 63 7.20 -2.06 -4.84
C GLN A 63 7.61 -0.64 -4.44
N PRO A 64 6.91 0.41 -4.87
CA PRO A 64 7.14 1.75 -4.36
C PRO A 64 7.14 1.78 -2.82
N GLY A 65 8.27 2.20 -2.24
CA GLY A 65 8.44 2.26 -0.79
C GLY A 65 8.85 0.95 -0.11
N LEU A 66 8.91 -0.19 -0.82
CA LEU A 66 9.33 -1.50 -0.31
C LEU A 66 10.58 -1.99 -1.05
N TRP A 67 11.64 -2.28 -0.29
CA TRP A 67 12.96 -2.64 -0.78
C TRP A 67 13.45 -3.93 -0.14
N ALA A 68 14.27 -4.69 -0.85
CA ALA A 68 14.86 -5.92 -0.36
C ALA A 68 16.32 -6.07 -0.76
N LEU A 69 17.04 -6.90 -0.01
CA LEU A 69 18.44 -7.24 -0.31
C LEU A 69 18.52 -8.20 -1.49
N GLU A 70 19.40 -7.92 -2.43
CA GLU A 70 19.64 -8.76 -3.60
C GLU A 70 20.07 -10.18 -3.21
N GLU A 71 20.87 -10.33 -2.17
CA GLU A 71 21.29 -11.63 -1.63
C GLU A 71 20.15 -12.51 -1.11
N SER A 72 19.00 -11.91 -0.82
CA SER A 72 17.79 -12.59 -0.30
C SER A 72 16.66 -12.63 -1.33
N ARG A 73 16.90 -12.25 -2.60
CA ARG A 73 15.87 -12.10 -3.64
C ARG A 73 14.93 -13.30 -3.71
N ASP A 74 15.46 -14.49 -3.96
CA ASP A 74 14.65 -15.69 -4.16
C ASP A 74 13.81 -16.06 -2.92
N ILE A 75 14.35 -15.84 -1.73
CA ILE A 75 13.67 -16.13 -0.47
C ILE A 75 12.50 -15.17 -0.28
N ILE A 76 12.74 -13.89 -0.56
CA ILE A 76 11.75 -12.84 -0.37
C ILE A 76 10.64 -12.91 -1.41
N LEU A 77 10.99 -13.14 -2.68
CA LEU A 77 10.00 -13.32 -3.75
C LEU A 77 9.10 -14.54 -3.47
N ARG A 78 9.67 -15.66 -3.00
CA ARG A 78 8.89 -16.83 -2.57
C ARG A 78 8.01 -16.54 -1.35
N LYS A 79 8.53 -15.80 -0.35
CA LYS A 79 7.77 -15.38 0.82
C LYS A 79 6.51 -14.59 0.42
N PHE A 80 6.66 -13.66 -0.49
CA PHE A 80 5.54 -12.83 -0.98
C PHE A 80 4.75 -13.49 -2.11
N LYS A 81 5.07 -14.74 -2.47
CA LYS A 81 4.44 -15.48 -3.58
C LYS A 81 4.52 -14.73 -4.92
N ILE A 82 5.59 -13.95 -5.12
CA ILE A 82 5.85 -13.23 -6.35
C ILE A 82 6.66 -14.14 -7.26
N GLN A 83 6.16 -14.36 -8.47
CA GLN A 83 6.90 -14.95 -9.58
C GLN A 83 7.12 -13.84 -10.60
N GLU A 84 8.35 -13.37 -10.77
CA GLU A 84 8.65 -12.17 -11.60
C GLU A 84 8.19 -12.33 -13.06
N GLU A 85 8.13 -13.56 -13.56
CA GLU A 85 7.64 -13.89 -14.89
C GLU A 85 6.11 -14.02 -14.97
N ASP A 86 5.41 -14.13 -13.82
CA ASP A 86 3.96 -14.21 -13.71
C ASP A 86 3.36 -12.86 -13.33
N VAL A 87 2.91 -12.12 -14.34
CA VAL A 87 2.26 -10.81 -14.19
C VAL A 87 1.14 -10.84 -13.16
N ARG A 88 0.35 -11.93 -13.13
CA ARG A 88 -0.78 -12.07 -12.20
C ARG A 88 -0.32 -12.12 -10.73
N SER A 89 0.78 -12.83 -10.44
CA SER A 89 1.31 -12.90 -9.07
C SER A 89 1.84 -11.54 -8.59
N VAL A 90 2.48 -10.80 -9.48
CA VAL A 90 2.98 -9.43 -9.22
C VAL A 90 1.82 -8.48 -8.98
N GLU A 91 0.78 -8.54 -9.80
CA GLU A 91 -0.42 -7.70 -9.65
C GLU A 91 -1.16 -8.00 -8.35
N LEU A 92 -1.35 -9.28 -8.01
CA LEU A 92 -2.02 -9.70 -6.78
C LEU A 92 -1.27 -9.22 -5.54
N PHE A 93 0.06 -9.38 -5.53
CA PHE A 93 0.90 -8.86 -4.45
C PHE A 93 0.80 -7.33 -4.36
N SER A 94 0.88 -6.63 -5.49
CA SER A 94 0.78 -5.17 -5.56
C SER A 94 -0.58 -4.68 -5.05
N HIS A 95 -1.68 -5.32 -5.45
CA HIS A 95 -3.03 -5.00 -4.98
C HIS A 95 -3.13 -5.11 -3.45
N ALA A 96 -2.76 -6.26 -2.90
CA ALA A 96 -2.77 -6.49 -1.45
C ALA A 96 -1.86 -5.52 -0.69
N TYR A 97 -0.71 -5.16 -1.27
CA TYR A 97 0.21 -4.20 -0.68
C TYR A 97 -0.42 -2.82 -0.53
N TYR A 98 -1.10 -2.31 -1.57
CA TYR A 98 -1.77 -1.00 -1.47
C TYR A 98 -3.02 -1.05 -0.59
N GLN A 99 -3.77 -2.15 -0.59
CA GLN A 99 -4.86 -2.33 0.40
C GLN A 99 -4.30 -2.25 1.83
N GLY A 100 -3.22 -2.96 2.13
CA GLY A 100 -2.58 -2.93 3.45
C GLY A 100 -2.09 -1.54 3.87
N LEU A 101 -1.47 -0.80 2.94
CA LEU A 101 -1.09 0.61 3.19
C LEU A 101 -2.31 1.47 3.53
N LEU A 102 -3.42 1.30 2.81
CA LEU A 102 -4.66 2.04 3.08
C LEU A 102 -5.24 1.69 4.46
N LEU A 103 -5.16 0.43 4.90
CA LEU A 103 -5.58 0.03 6.24
C LEU A 103 -4.71 0.71 7.31
N GLU A 104 -3.38 0.69 7.17
CA GLU A 104 -2.48 1.38 8.11
C GLU A 104 -2.73 2.88 8.16
N ILE A 105 -2.96 3.53 7.01
CA ILE A 105 -3.26 4.97 6.95
C ILE A 105 -4.61 5.26 7.62
N GLY A 106 -5.61 4.38 7.46
CA GLY A 106 -6.90 4.49 8.14
C GLY A 106 -6.74 4.49 9.66
N HIS A 107 -5.98 3.54 10.20
CA HIS A 107 -5.66 3.48 11.64
C HIS A 107 -4.89 4.72 12.12
N TYR A 108 -3.91 5.17 11.34
CA TYR A 108 -3.16 6.38 11.68
C TYR A 108 -4.05 7.63 11.77
N ARG A 109 -5.17 7.62 11.04
CA ARG A 109 -6.19 8.67 11.08
C ARG A 109 -7.30 8.42 12.11
N ASN A 110 -7.17 7.41 12.96
CA ASN A 110 -8.18 6.97 13.93
C ASN A 110 -9.53 6.61 13.29
N LEU A 111 -9.48 6.00 12.10
CA LEU A 111 -10.65 5.47 11.40
C LEU A 111 -10.61 3.95 11.43
N SER A 112 -11.77 3.33 11.62
CA SER A 112 -11.88 1.87 11.51
C SER A 112 -11.91 1.46 10.03
N THR A 113 -11.39 0.28 9.75
CA THR A 113 -11.14 -0.19 8.39
C THR A 113 -11.85 -1.50 8.07
N TYR A 114 -12.10 -1.72 6.79
CA TYR A 114 -12.68 -2.94 6.26
C TYR A 114 -12.04 -3.32 4.93
N VAL A 115 -11.84 -4.63 4.72
CA VAL A 115 -11.49 -5.23 3.43
C VAL A 115 -12.49 -6.32 3.06
N PRO A 116 -12.76 -6.57 1.76
CA PRO A 116 -13.70 -7.57 1.31
C PRO A 116 -13.20 -9.00 1.62
N PRO A 117 -14.12 -9.97 1.83
CA PRO A 117 -13.78 -11.33 2.25
C PRO A 117 -12.78 -12.05 1.34
N GLN A 118 -12.83 -11.81 0.03
CA GLN A 118 -11.94 -12.45 -0.96
C GLN A 118 -10.48 -12.02 -0.81
N ASP A 119 -10.20 -10.85 -0.23
CA ASP A 119 -8.84 -10.29 -0.14
C ASP A 119 -8.18 -10.53 1.23
N ARG A 120 -8.94 -10.95 2.23
CA ARG A 120 -8.51 -11.07 3.64
C ARG A 120 -7.28 -11.91 3.87
N HIS A 121 -7.08 -12.96 3.08
CA HIS A 121 -5.96 -13.87 3.19
C HIS A 121 -4.74 -13.46 2.36
N HIS A 122 -4.84 -12.34 1.65
CA HIS A 122 -3.69 -11.80 0.96
C HIS A 122 -2.71 -11.17 1.95
N LEU A 123 -1.42 -11.27 1.62
CA LEU A 123 -0.36 -10.79 2.50
C LEU A 123 -0.04 -9.31 2.22
N PHE A 124 -0.04 -8.53 3.28
CA PHE A 124 0.65 -7.26 3.37
C PHE A 124 1.86 -7.44 4.28
N LEU A 125 3.06 -7.49 3.68
CA LEU A 125 4.32 -7.78 4.38
C LEU A 125 4.23 -9.12 5.15
N ASP A 126 4.19 -9.07 6.48
CA ASP A 126 4.17 -10.24 7.36
C ASP A 126 2.78 -10.64 7.85
N LYS A 127 1.76 -9.85 7.52
CA LYS A 127 0.39 -10.00 8.05
C LYS A 127 -0.59 -10.26 6.93
N GLU A 128 -1.63 -11.02 7.21
CA GLU A 128 -2.80 -11.07 6.34
C GLU A 128 -3.61 -9.77 6.50
N LEU A 129 -4.30 -9.33 5.43
CA LEU A 129 -5.13 -8.12 5.47
C LEU A 129 -6.22 -8.18 6.54
N ARG A 130 -6.72 -9.38 6.87
CA ARG A 130 -7.70 -9.57 7.97
C ARG A 130 -7.14 -9.17 9.34
N GLU A 131 -5.83 -9.30 9.55
CA GLU A 131 -5.18 -8.94 10.82
C GLU A 131 -5.03 -7.41 10.98
N LEU A 132 -5.14 -6.70 9.87
CA LEU A 132 -5.09 -5.24 9.81
C LEU A 132 -6.48 -4.61 9.73
N SER A 133 -7.51 -5.35 9.33
CA SER A 133 -8.87 -4.84 9.19
C SER A 133 -9.62 -4.90 10.52
N ASP A 134 -10.28 -3.82 10.92
CA ASP A 134 -11.06 -3.77 12.17
C ASP A 134 -12.37 -4.54 12.07
N TYR A 135 -12.95 -4.59 10.87
CA TYR A 135 -14.23 -5.24 10.66
C TYR A 135 -14.09 -6.52 9.86
N GLU A 136 -14.43 -7.65 10.47
CA GLU A 136 -14.63 -8.89 9.75
C GLU A 136 -15.95 -8.88 8.96
N ILE A 137 -17.00 -8.32 9.56
CA ILE A 137 -18.28 -8.12 8.89
C ILE A 137 -18.48 -6.61 8.75
N ILE A 138 -18.79 -6.17 7.52
CA ILE A 138 -19.04 -4.76 7.27
C ILE A 138 -20.19 -4.25 8.16
N PRO A 139 -20.04 -3.09 8.84
CA PRO A 139 -21.12 -2.50 9.62
C PRO A 139 -22.41 -2.32 8.82
N GLN A 140 -23.54 -2.55 9.44
CA GLN A 140 -24.85 -2.33 8.83
C GLN A 140 -25.17 -0.81 8.83
N PHE A 141 -24.73 -0.09 7.80
CA PHE A 141 -24.94 1.36 7.68
C PHE A 141 -26.04 1.73 6.67
N THR A 142 -26.59 0.75 5.95
CA THR A 142 -27.60 0.97 4.92
C THR A 142 -28.38 -0.30 4.61
N PHE A 143 -29.27 -0.24 3.61
CA PHE A 143 -30.03 -1.36 3.08
C PHE A 143 -29.13 -2.43 2.45
N ASP A 144 -29.57 -3.69 2.50
CA ASP A 144 -28.80 -4.84 2.04
C ASP A 144 -28.36 -4.76 0.58
N THR A 145 -29.14 -4.13 -0.28
CA THR A 145 -28.82 -3.94 -1.71
C THR A 145 -27.55 -3.10 -1.90
N LEU A 146 -27.46 -1.98 -1.19
CA LEU A 146 -26.29 -1.10 -1.22
C LEU A 146 -25.13 -1.69 -0.42
N LEU A 147 -25.45 -2.35 0.71
CA LEU A 147 -24.44 -3.01 1.52
C LEU A 147 -23.71 -4.11 0.74
N ARG A 148 -24.42 -4.88 -0.13
CA ARG A 148 -23.77 -5.85 -1.02
C ARG A 148 -22.80 -5.21 -1.98
N LYS A 149 -23.07 -4.00 -2.48
CA LYS A 149 -22.12 -3.23 -3.33
C LYS A 149 -20.92 -2.78 -2.51
N ALA A 150 -21.15 -2.18 -1.35
CA ALA A 150 -20.07 -1.74 -0.46
C ALA A 150 -19.12 -2.89 -0.06
N ARG A 151 -19.65 -4.10 0.17
CA ARG A 151 -18.84 -5.29 0.50
C ARG A 151 -17.80 -5.67 -0.54
N THR A 152 -17.91 -5.19 -1.77
CA THR A 152 -16.99 -5.49 -2.86
C THR A 152 -15.97 -4.38 -3.11
N VAL A 153 -15.98 -3.32 -2.30
CA VAL A 153 -14.99 -2.23 -2.39
C VAL A 153 -13.70 -2.66 -1.68
N ASP A 154 -12.57 -2.39 -2.30
CA ASP A 154 -11.27 -2.90 -1.87
C ASP A 154 -10.87 -2.46 -0.45
N VAL A 155 -11.10 -1.19 -0.10
CA VAL A 155 -10.92 -0.69 1.27
C VAL A 155 -11.98 0.37 1.59
N ILE A 156 -12.58 0.25 2.79
CA ILE A 156 -13.52 1.26 3.30
C ILE A 156 -13.03 1.73 4.67
N TRP A 157 -13.09 3.04 4.89
CA TRP A 157 -12.86 3.62 6.21
C TRP A 157 -14.15 4.11 6.83
N PHE A 158 -14.31 3.84 8.11
CA PHE A 158 -15.47 4.19 8.90
C PHE A 158 -15.10 5.14 10.04
N ASN A 159 -15.97 6.07 10.34
CA ASN A 159 -15.85 6.91 11.54
C ASN A 159 -16.31 6.14 12.81
N GLU A 160 -16.20 6.79 13.98
CA GLU A 160 -16.61 6.26 15.28
C GLU A 160 -18.10 5.85 15.35
N ARG A 161 -18.94 6.44 14.50
CA ARG A 161 -20.37 6.12 14.38
C ARG A 161 -20.65 4.98 13.41
N LYS A 162 -19.63 4.29 12.95
CA LYS A 162 -19.69 3.21 11.95
C LYS A 162 -20.31 3.63 10.61
N MET A 163 -20.18 4.92 10.26
CA MET A 163 -20.59 5.42 8.94
C MET A 163 -19.37 5.45 8.00
N PRO A 164 -19.54 5.01 6.74
CA PRO A 164 -18.43 5.04 5.78
C PRO A 164 -18.08 6.49 5.43
N THR A 165 -16.79 6.80 5.45
CA THR A 165 -16.26 8.13 5.13
C THR A 165 -15.43 8.14 3.87
N HIS A 166 -14.75 7.03 3.56
CA HIS A 166 -13.88 6.91 2.41
C HIS A 166 -14.01 5.51 1.79
N PHE A 167 -14.11 5.46 0.48
CA PHE A 167 -14.11 4.24 -0.32
C PHE A 167 -12.91 4.27 -1.27
N TYR A 168 -12.15 3.19 -1.30
CA TYR A 168 -10.95 3.05 -2.12
C TYR A 168 -11.06 1.83 -3.03
N GLU A 169 -10.73 2.00 -4.31
CA GLU A 169 -10.50 0.92 -5.28
C GLU A 169 -9.06 0.99 -5.76
N VAL A 170 -8.35 -0.12 -5.69
CA VAL A 170 -6.95 -0.26 -6.11
C VAL A 170 -6.94 -0.89 -7.50
N GLU A 171 -6.54 -0.11 -8.50
CA GLU A 171 -6.67 -0.48 -9.89
C GLU A 171 -5.31 -0.68 -10.58
N HIS A 172 -5.02 -1.91 -11.00
CA HIS A 172 -3.82 -2.22 -11.78
C HIS A 172 -4.13 -2.32 -13.28
N THR A 173 -4.94 -3.30 -13.66
CA THR A 173 -5.28 -3.62 -15.05
C THR A 173 -6.77 -3.67 -15.30
N THR A 174 -7.59 -3.66 -14.24
CA THR A 174 -9.04 -3.70 -14.33
C THR A 174 -9.64 -2.40 -14.87
N ASP A 175 -10.86 -2.45 -15.39
CA ASP A 175 -11.53 -1.29 -15.97
C ASP A 175 -11.98 -0.32 -14.87
N ILE A 176 -11.37 0.86 -14.80
CA ILE A 176 -11.71 1.97 -13.89
C ILE A 176 -13.22 2.29 -13.92
N LYS A 177 -13.89 2.06 -15.03
CA LYS A 177 -15.35 2.27 -15.14
C LYS A 177 -16.12 1.38 -14.16
N ASN A 178 -15.67 0.16 -13.90
CA ASN A 178 -16.33 -0.73 -12.94
C ASN A 178 -16.27 -0.15 -11.52
N SER A 179 -15.13 0.39 -11.13
CA SER A 179 -14.95 1.03 -9.83
C SER A 179 -15.76 2.32 -9.69
N LEU A 180 -15.79 3.13 -10.75
CA LEU A 180 -16.66 4.31 -10.81
C LEU A 180 -18.14 3.92 -10.70
N SER A 181 -18.55 2.78 -11.28
CA SER A 181 -19.92 2.28 -11.18
C SER A 181 -20.28 1.86 -9.75
N LYS A 182 -19.34 1.23 -9.00
CA LYS A 182 -19.53 0.94 -7.57
C LYS A 182 -19.71 2.24 -6.77
N PHE A 183 -18.90 3.25 -7.04
CA PHE A 183 -19.01 4.56 -6.37
C PHE A 183 -20.33 5.29 -6.71
N TYR A 184 -20.79 5.17 -7.93
CA TYR A 184 -22.09 5.71 -8.33
C TYR A 184 -23.25 5.08 -7.54
N GLU A 185 -23.23 3.75 -7.34
CA GLU A 185 -24.22 3.06 -6.50
C GLU A 185 -24.17 3.49 -5.03
N LEU A 186 -23.05 4.04 -4.56
CA LEU A 186 -22.82 4.48 -3.19
C LEU A 186 -22.86 6.02 -3.02
N GLN A 187 -23.39 6.74 -4.03
CA GLN A 187 -23.33 8.20 -4.10
C GLN A 187 -24.10 8.94 -2.99
N ASP A 188 -25.09 8.29 -2.36
CA ASP A 188 -25.96 8.92 -1.38
C ASP A 188 -25.30 9.11 0.00
N PHE A 189 -24.16 8.47 0.22
CA PHE A 189 -23.40 8.64 1.47
C PHE A 189 -22.51 9.88 1.41
N TYR A 190 -22.37 10.56 2.54
CA TYR A 190 -21.43 11.67 2.70
C TYR A 190 -20.00 11.13 2.81
N SER A 191 -19.47 10.66 1.70
CA SER A 191 -18.18 9.98 1.61
C SER A 191 -17.36 10.51 0.44
N SER A 192 -16.05 10.35 0.54
CA SER A 192 -15.10 10.57 -0.55
C SER A 192 -14.73 9.24 -1.21
N PHE A 193 -14.50 9.26 -2.49
CA PHE A 193 -14.17 8.09 -3.30
C PHE A 193 -12.77 8.25 -3.90
N TYR A 194 -12.02 7.15 -3.97
CA TYR A 194 -10.63 7.18 -4.44
C TYR A 194 -10.33 6.01 -5.35
N ILE A 195 -9.77 6.32 -6.52
CA ILE A 195 -9.10 5.34 -7.39
C ILE A 195 -7.60 5.44 -7.09
N VAL A 196 -7.02 4.34 -6.66
CA VAL A 196 -5.59 4.22 -6.36
C VAL A 196 -4.94 3.39 -7.46
N ALA A 197 -4.11 4.02 -8.30
CA ALA A 197 -3.54 3.37 -9.47
C ALA A 197 -2.18 3.96 -9.86
N ASN A 198 -1.52 3.31 -10.83
CA ASN A 198 -0.30 3.86 -11.42
C ASN A 198 -0.60 5.18 -12.15
N GLU A 199 0.33 6.12 -12.09
CA GLU A 199 0.24 7.43 -12.75
C GLU A 199 -0.12 7.34 -14.24
N CYS A 200 0.37 6.31 -14.95
CA CYS A 200 0.06 6.11 -16.37
C CYS A 200 -1.44 5.93 -16.67
N ARG A 201 -2.26 5.62 -15.66
CA ARG A 201 -3.71 5.44 -15.80
C ARG A 201 -4.53 6.70 -15.51
N GLU A 202 -3.89 7.81 -15.16
CA GLU A 202 -4.58 9.06 -14.83
C GLU A 202 -5.39 9.60 -16.02
N ASN A 203 -4.87 9.48 -17.24
CA ASN A 203 -5.61 9.88 -18.45
C ASN A 203 -6.86 9.02 -18.65
N GLU A 204 -6.77 7.71 -18.48
CA GLU A 204 -7.93 6.80 -18.54
C GLU A 204 -8.98 7.19 -17.48
N PHE A 205 -8.54 7.44 -16.25
CA PHE A 205 -9.43 7.90 -15.19
C PHE A 205 -10.14 9.20 -15.56
N ASN A 206 -9.41 10.19 -16.07
CA ASN A 206 -9.97 11.48 -16.47
C ASN A 206 -10.99 11.33 -17.60
N ASP A 207 -10.73 10.48 -18.59
CA ASP A 207 -11.68 10.21 -19.67
C ASP A 207 -12.96 9.54 -19.13
N LYS A 208 -12.83 8.54 -18.25
CA LYS A 208 -13.97 7.79 -17.71
C LYS A 208 -14.84 8.63 -16.77
N ILE A 209 -14.23 9.39 -15.82
CA ILE A 209 -14.98 10.20 -14.84
C ILE A 209 -15.74 11.37 -15.50
N ASN A 210 -15.31 11.81 -16.69
CA ASN A 210 -15.97 12.85 -17.46
C ASN A 210 -17.23 12.38 -18.18
N ALA A 211 -17.50 11.08 -18.24
CA ALA A 211 -18.76 10.58 -18.80
C ALA A 211 -19.97 11.11 -18.00
N SER A 212 -21.03 11.52 -18.70
CA SER A 212 -22.22 12.16 -18.10
C SER A 212 -22.86 11.35 -16.97
N ILE A 213 -22.79 10.01 -17.05
CA ILE A 213 -23.32 9.11 -16.03
C ILE A 213 -22.65 9.31 -14.66
N PHE A 214 -21.37 9.71 -14.60
CA PHE A 214 -20.64 9.91 -13.37
C PHE A 214 -20.68 11.37 -12.85
N SER A 215 -21.43 12.24 -13.54
CA SER A 215 -21.58 13.65 -13.12
C SER A 215 -21.95 13.82 -11.63
N PRO A 216 -22.86 13.00 -11.03
CA PRO A 216 -23.24 13.14 -9.62
C PRO A 216 -22.10 12.89 -8.62
N ILE A 217 -21.12 12.07 -8.99
CA ILE A 217 -19.99 11.70 -8.09
C ILE A 217 -18.69 12.40 -8.43
N LYS A 218 -18.58 13.00 -9.61
CA LYS A 218 -17.33 13.54 -10.15
C LYS A 218 -16.55 14.43 -9.19
N SER A 219 -17.21 15.32 -8.45
CA SER A 219 -16.56 16.21 -7.49
C SER A 219 -16.03 15.52 -6.24
N ARG A 220 -16.45 14.28 -5.98
CA ARG A 220 -16.07 13.50 -4.79
C ARG A 220 -15.12 12.36 -5.10
N VAL A 221 -14.88 12.06 -6.38
CA VAL A 221 -13.93 11.02 -6.80
C VAL A 221 -12.57 11.66 -7.05
N LYS A 222 -11.53 11.08 -6.45
CA LYS A 222 -10.14 11.53 -6.59
C LYS A 222 -9.27 10.39 -7.10
N PHE A 223 -8.27 10.73 -7.89
CA PHE A 223 -7.21 9.81 -8.30
C PHE A 223 -6.01 9.96 -7.38
N ILE A 224 -5.45 8.85 -6.93
CA ILE A 224 -4.22 8.79 -6.11
C ILE A 224 -3.22 7.91 -6.83
N THR A 225 -2.04 8.45 -7.07
CA THR A 225 -0.92 7.72 -7.65
C THR A 225 -0.10 6.99 -6.58
N TYR A 226 0.52 5.87 -6.95
CA TYR A 226 1.47 5.13 -6.12
C TYR A 226 2.85 4.96 -6.76
#